data_70027294ad06adf1d26f7a38050eb48c
#
_entry.id   70027294ad06adf1d26f7a38050eb48c
#
_cell.length_a   1.000
_cell.length_b   1.000
_cell.length_c   1.000
_cell.angle_alpha   90.00
_cell.angle_beta   90.00
_cell.angle_gamma   90.00
#
_symmetry.space_group_name_H-M   'P 1'
#
loop_
_entity.id
_entity.type
_entity.pdbx_description
1 polymer ?
#
loop_
_entity_poly.entity_id
_entity_poly.type
_entity_poly.pdbx_seq_one_letter_code
_entity_poly.pdbx_strand_id
1 'polypeptide(L)'
;CLIVQDIFLNETAKFAHVFLPGSSFLEKDGTFTNAERRISPVRKVMEPLSGLSDWEATLGLSKALGYDMHYRHPSEIMDEIAALTPTFSQVSYERLDREGSLQWPCNDEAPNGTPIMHIEKYTRGKGNFALTEYVPTEEKVTKRFPMLLTTGRILSQYNVGAQTRRTENHSWHLEDVLEIHPHDAEDRGINNGDKVSLASRSGLIYLRALVTPRVQPSVVYTTFHHPETGANVITTDTVSYPPLTPPTTPTTSHHM
;
A
#
# COMPACT_ATOMS: atom_id res chain seq x y z
N CYS A 1 -16.69 14.61 -11.10
CA CYS A 1 -16.36 13.52 -12.01
C CYS A 1 -15.20 12.71 -11.43
N LEU A 2 -15.36 11.40 -11.33
CA LEU A 2 -14.31 10.48 -10.90
C LEU A 2 -13.83 9.69 -12.12
N ILE A 3 -12.55 9.81 -12.43
CA ILE A 3 -11.87 9.03 -13.46
C ILE A 3 -10.92 8.08 -12.74
N VAL A 4 -11.01 6.79 -13.04
CA VAL A 4 -10.14 5.77 -12.45
C VAL A 4 -9.37 5.07 -13.57
N GLN A 5 -8.06 4.97 -13.41
CA GLN A 5 -7.20 4.17 -14.28
C GLN A 5 -6.62 3.02 -13.46
N ASP A 6 -6.89 1.79 -13.86
CA ASP A 6 -6.37 0.58 -13.20
C ASP A 6 -6.40 -0.60 -14.20
N ILE A 7 -5.61 -1.62 -13.92
CA ILE A 7 -5.62 -2.86 -14.71
C ILE A 7 -6.82 -3.75 -14.38
N PHE A 8 -7.50 -3.53 -13.26
CA PHE A 8 -8.67 -4.29 -12.82
C PHE A 8 -9.84 -3.39 -12.41
N LEU A 9 -11.05 -3.84 -12.69
CA LEU A 9 -12.27 -3.26 -12.14
C LEU A 9 -12.34 -3.62 -10.65
N ASN A 10 -11.71 -2.80 -9.82
CA ASN A 10 -11.72 -2.92 -8.37
C ASN A 10 -12.94 -2.20 -7.76
N GLU A 11 -13.05 -2.23 -6.42
CA GLU A 11 -14.18 -1.62 -5.71
C GLU A 11 -14.26 -0.10 -5.94
N THR A 12 -13.14 0.59 -6.05
CA THR A 12 -13.11 2.03 -6.36
C THR A 12 -13.64 2.30 -7.77
N ALA A 13 -13.31 1.45 -8.73
CA ALA A 13 -13.74 1.58 -10.11
C ALA A 13 -15.27 1.49 -10.27
N LYS A 14 -15.98 0.84 -9.34
CA LYS A 14 -17.46 0.79 -9.33
C LYS A 14 -18.11 2.17 -9.13
N PHE A 15 -17.39 3.11 -8.56
CA PHE A 15 -17.85 4.49 -8.37
C PHE A 15 -17.37 5.44 -9.47
N ALA A 16 -16.56 4.97 -10.41
CA ALA A 16 -16.01 5.79 -11.47
C ALA A 16 -17.08 6.21 -12.47
N HIS A 17 -17.02 7.47 -12.91
CA HIS A 17 -17.78 7.96 -14.05
C HIS A 17 -17.13 7.56 -15.37
N VAL A 18 -15.79 7.44 -15.37
CA VAL A 18 -14.97 6.96 -16.47
C VAL A 18 -13.94 6.01 -15.95
N PHE A 19 -13.81 4.84 -16.56
CA PHE A 19 -12.75 3.89 -16.29
C PHE A 19 -11.81 3.79 -17.48
N LEU A 20 -10.53 4.05 -17.27
CA LEU A 20 -9.48 3.92 -18.25
C LEU A 20 -8.70 2.62 -17.97
N PRO A 21 -8.67 1.66 -18.91
CA PRO A 21 -7.89 0.46 -18.73
C PRO A 21 -6.39 0.79 -18.62
N GLY A 22 -5.77 0.35 -17.54
CA GLY A 22 -4.34 0.47 -17.31
C GLY A 22 -3.54 -0.65 -17.99
N SER A 23 -2.24 -0.46 -18.08
CA SER A 23 -1.28 -1.46 -18.57
C SER A 23 -0.47 -2.06 -17.43
N SER A 24 -0.17 -3.36 -17.50
CA SER A 24 0.73 -4.03 -16.57
C SER A 24 2.19 -3.60 -16.82
N PHE A 25 3.10 -3.99 -15.93
CA PHE A 25 4.54 -3.72 -16.11
C PHE A 25 5.14 -4.48 -17.31
N LEU A 26 4.50 -5.54 -17.80
CA LEU A 26 4.93 -6.28 -19.00
C LEU A 26 4.54 -5.56 -20.30
N GLU A 27 3.61 -4.63 -20.22
CA GLU A 27 2.98 -3.95 -21.36
C GLU A 27 3.51 -2.52 -21.58
N LYS A 28 4.54 -2.10 -20.81
CA LYS A 28 5.09 -0.74 -20.90
C LYS A 28 6.58 -0.68 -20.67
N ASP A 29 7.21 0.32 -21.27
CA ASP A 29 8.54 0.79 -20.89
C ASP A 29 8.43 1.81 -19.76
N GLY A 30 9.47 1.91 -18.94
CA GLY A 30 9.51 2.84 -17.84
C GLY A 30 10.65 2.57 -16.86
N THR A 31 10.53 3.11 -15.67
CA THR A 31 11.41 2.81 -14.53
C THR A 31 10.61 2.57 -13.28
N PHE A 32 11.08 1.66 -12.42
CA PHE A 32 10.58 1.50 -11.06
C PHE A 32 11.66 1.85 -10.05
N THR A 33 11.23 2.48 -8.96
CA THR A 33 12.09 2.72 -7.79
C THR A 33 11.62 1.83 -6.65
N ASN A 34 12.51 0.99 -6.14
CA ASN A 34 12.20 0.07 -5.05
C ASN A 34 12.41 0.71 -3.66
N ALA A 35 12.18 -0.07 -2.59
CA ALA A 35 12.32 0.39 -1.21
C ALA A 35 13.76 0.77 -0.81
N GLU A 36 14.78 0.25 -1.50
CA GLU A 36 16.18 0.68 -1.32
C GLU A 36 16.55 1.89 -2.18
N ARG A 37 15.58 2.56 -2.77
CA ARG A 37 15.74 3.74 -3.64
C ARG A 37 16.46 3.44 -4.95
N ARG A 38 16.44 2.18 -5.39
CA ARG A 38 17.09 1.75 -6.62
C ARG A 38 16.15 1.93 -7.79
N ILE A 39 16.56 2.75 -8.75
CA ILE A 39 15.87 3.01 -10.01
C ILE A 39 16.30 1.92 -11.00
N SER A 40 15.36 1.13 -11.48
CA SER A 40 15.59 0.04 -12.41
C SER A 40 14.75 0.20 -13.66
N PRO A 41 15.27 -0.10 -14.86
CA PRO A 41 14.49 -0.04 -16.08
C PRO A 41 13.43 -1.16 -16.12
N VAL A 42 12.29 -0.83 -16.68
CA VAL A 42 11.21 -1.77 -17.04
C VAL A 42 11.10 -1.76 -18.55
N ARG A 43 11.07 -2.94 -19.15
CA ARG A 43 11.01 -3.11 -20.61
C ARG A 43 9.71 -3.78 -21.00
N LYS A 44 9.05 -3.20 -21.99
CA LYS A 44 7.87 -3.78 -22.60
C LYS A 44 8.17 -5.15 -23.20
N VAL A 45 7.36 -6.14 -22.87
CA VAL A 45 7.46 -7.52 -23.37
C VAL A 45 6.33 -7.83 -24.33
N MET A 46 5.18 -7.18 -24.16
CA MET A 46 3.98 -7.40 -24.95
C MET A 46 3.22 -6.09 -25.17
N GLU A 47 2.36 -6.06 -26.18
CA GLU A 47 1.53 -4.89 -26.44
C GLU A 47 0.43 -4.76 -25.37
N PRO A 48 0.08 -3.52 -24.95
CA PRO A 48 -1.01 -3.28 -24.02
C PRO A 48 -2.34 -3.79 -24.56
N LEU A 49 -3.07 -4.57 -23.77
CA LEU A 49 -4.41 -5.02 -24.15
C LEU A 49 -5.38 -3.85 -24.34
N SER A 50 -5.17 -2.74 -23.68
CA SER A 50 -5.93 -1.51 -23.82
C SER A 50 -5.55 -0.70 -25.09
N GLY A 51 -4.49 -1.09 -25.79
CA GLY A 51 -3.92 -0.37 -26.92
C GLY A 51 -3.04 0.84 -26.54
N LEU A 52 -2.98 1.22 -25.27
CA LEU A 52 -2.17 2.31 -24.73
C LEU A 52 -1.49 1.89 -23.42
N SER A 53 -0.27 2.30 -23.24
CA SER A 53 0.39 2.28 -21.94
C SER A 53 -0.15 3.40 -21.02
N ASP A 54 0.11 3.31 -19.72
CA ASP A 54 -0.40 4.28 -18.75
C ASP A 54 0.08 5.71 -19.02
N TRP A 55 1.33 5.88 -19.44
CA TRP A 55 1.86 7.20 -19.76
C TRP A 55 1.24 7.77 -21.04
N GLU A 56 0.99 6.94 -22.07
CA GLU A 56 0.30 7.37 -23.30
C GLU A 56 -1.16 7.76 -23.02
N ALA A 57 -1.86 7.00 -22.17
CA ALA A 57 -3.20 7.37 -21.71
C ALA A 57 -3.19 8.71 -20.96
N THR A 58 -2.15 8.96 -20.14
CA THR A 58 -1.96 10.24 -19.44
C THR A 58 -1.73 11.41 -20.43
N LEU A 59 -0.94 11.20 -21.48
CA LEU A 59 -0.77 12.20 -22.55
C LEU A 59 -2.08 12.51 -23.27
N GLY A 60 -2.87 11.46 -23.57
CA GLY A 60 -4.19 11.62 -24.17
C GLY A 60 -5.14 12.46 -23.28
N LEU A 61 -5.14 12.19 -21.99
CA LEU A 61 -5.94 12.95 -21.01
C LEU A 61 -5.47 14.40 -20.91
N SER A 62 -4.16 14.62 -20.81
CA SER A 62 -3.55 15.94 -20.77
C SER A 62 -3.95 16.79 -21.98
N LYS A 63 -3.87 16.21 -23.18
CA LYS A 63 -4.31 16.86 -24.42
C LYS A 63 -5.79 17.20 -24.40
N ALA A 64 -6.65 16.29 -23.94
CA ALA A 64 -8.08 16.53 -23.81
C ALA A 64 -8.43 17.65 -22.82
N LEU A 65 -7.57 17.88 -21.81
CA LEU A 65 -7.67 18.98 -20.84
C LEU A 65 -7.05 20.29 -21.34
N GLY A 66 -6.52 20.34 -22.57
CA GLY A 66 -5.93 21.54 -23.16
C GLY A 66 -4.46 21.78 -22.78
N TYR A 67 -3.80 20.81 -22.17
CA TYR A 67 -2.37 20.85 -21.87
C TYR A 67 -1.65 19.76 -22.67
N ASP A 68 -1.04 20.13 -23.78
CA ASP A 68 -0.45 19.19 -24.73
C ASP A 68 1.01 18.86 -24.34
N MET A 69 1.24 17.66 -23.80
CA MET A 69 2.56 17.13 -23.52
C MET A 69 3.05 16.27 -24.69
N HIS A 70 4.31 16.46 -25.09
CA HIS A 70 4.87 15.83 -26.28
C HIS A 70 6.05 14.90 -25.91
N TYR A 71 5.74 13.68 -25.53
CA TYR A 71 6.74 12.64 -25.32
C TYR A 71 6.48 11.46 -26.24
N ARG A 72 7.53 10.93 -26.82
CA ARG A 72 7.49 9.77 -27.72
C ARG A 72 7.92 8.48 -27.03
N HIS A 73 8.67 8.61 -25.90
CA HIS A 73 9.19 7.50 -25.12
C HIS A 73 9.41 7.95 -23.68
N PRO A 74 9.29 7.05 -22.67
CA PRO A 74 9.55 7.38 -21.27
C PRO A 74 10.95 7.92 -20.96
N SER A 75 11.95 7.66 -21.83
CA SER A 75 13.29 8.28 -21.70
C SER A 75 13.22 9.81 -21.76
N GLU A 76 12.40 10.37 -22.64
CA GLU A 76 12.25 11.83 -22.76
C GLU A 76 11.62 12.42 -21.48
N ILE A 77 10.73 11.65 -20.82
CA ILE A 77 10.17 12.03 -19.52
C ILE A 77 11.27 11.98 -18.44
N MET A 78 12.12 10.96 -18.45
CA MET A 78 13.23 10.86 -17.52
C MET A 78 14.25 11.97 -17.71
N ASP A 79 14.54 12.36 -18.96
CA ASP A 79 15.45 13.46 -19.27
C ASP A 79 14.91 14.80 -18.70
N GLU A 80 13.62 15.03 -18.80
CA GLU A 80 12.99 16.21 -18.17
C GLU A 80 13.01 16.11 -16.63
N ILE A 81 12.72 14.95 -16.05
CA ILE A 81 12.86 14.73 -14.61
C ILE A 81 14.29 15.05 -14.16
N ALA A 82 15.29 14.56 -14.87
CA ALA A 82 16.71 14.79 -14.56
C ALA A 82 17.08 16.29 -14.66
N ALA A 83 16.53 16.98 -15.63
CA ALA A 83 16.78 18.43 -15.82
C ALA A 83 16.12 19.29 -14.72
N LEU A 84 14.96 18.89 -14.22
CA LEU A 84 14.18 19.66 -13.24
C LEU A 84 14.45 19.24 -11.79
N THR A 85 15.00 18.05 -11.56
CA THR A 85 15.17 17.48 -10.23
C THR A 85 16.64 17.17 -9.95
N PRO A 86 17.35 18.02 -9.21
CA PRO A 86 18.79 17.90 -8.99
C PRO A 86 19.23 16.52 -8.47
N THR A 87 18.40 15.83 -7.70
CA THR A 87 18.71 14.50 -7.16
C THR A 87 18.59 13.37 -8.20
N PHE A 88 18.12 13.68 -9.41
CA PHE A 88 18.03 12.78 -10.57
C PHE A 88 18.95 13.20 -11.72
N SER A 89 19.74 14.28 -11.58
CA SER A 89 20.51 14.90 -12.70
C SER A 89 21.44 13.94 -13.44
N GLN A 90 21.86 12.85 -12.79
CA GLN A 90 22.71 11.82 -13.38
C GLN A 90 21.95 10.55 -13.77
N VAL A 91 20.62 10.56 -13.78
CA VAL A 91 19.82 9.41 -14.20
C VAL A 91 19.40 9.56 -15.66
N SER A 92 19.76 8.62 -16.49
CA SER A 92 19.33 8.53 -17.88
C SER A 92 19.08 7.07 -18.29
N TYR A 93 18.27 6.86 -19.31
CA TYR A 93 18.04 5.51 -19.84
C TYR A 93 19.31 4.88 -20.38
N GLU A 94 20.20 5.65 -21.02
CA GLU A 94 21.52 5.16 -21.47
C GLU A 94 22.33 4.59 -20.30
N ARG A 95 22.35 5.29 -19.17
CA ARG A 95 23.04 4.80 -17.99
C ARG A 95 22.36 3.58 -17.37
N LEU A 96 21.04 3.58 -17.29
CA LEU A 96 20.27 2.45 -16.77
C LEU A 96 20.46 1.20 -17.63
N ASP A 97 20.57 1.36 -18.94
CA ASP A 97 20.86 0.26 -19.86
C ASP A 97 22.25 -0.32 -19.67
N ARG A 98 23.25 0.53 -19.41
CA ARG A 98 24.63 0.12 -19.17
C ARG A 98 24.85 -0.46 -17.77
N GLU A 99 24.26 0.15 -16.74
CA GLU A 99 24.54 -0.14 -15.33
C GLU A 99 23.48 -1.04 -14.69
N GLY A 100 22.35 -1.25 -15.36
CA GLY A 100 21.23 -2.07 -14.89
C GLY A 100 20.34 -1.37 -13.87
N SER A 101 20.91 -0.53 -12.99
CA SER A 101 20.15 0.25 -12.01
C SER A 101 21.02 1.32 -11.37
N LEU A 102 20.40 2.40 -10.90
CA LEU A 102 21.06 3.49 -10.19
C LEU A 102 20.37 3.74 -8.85
N GLN A 103 21.13 4.03 -7.80
CA GLN A 103 20.55 4.26 -6.47
C GLN A 103 20.40 5.75 -6.18
N TRP A 104 19.18 6.18 -5.99
CA TRP A 104 18.83 7.58 -5.69
C TRP A 104 19.33 8.02 -4.30
N PRO A 105 19.77 9.25 -4.12
CA PRO A 105 20.08 10.30 -5.10
C PRO A 105 21.21 9.92 -6.03
N CYS A 106 21.10 10.34 -7.29
CA CYS A 106 22.14 10.17 -8.31
C CYS A 106 22.30 11.51 -9.03
N ASN A 107 23.36 12.24 -8.69
CA ASN A 107 23.63 13.60 -9.11
C ASN A 107 25.13 13.87 -9.24
N ASP A 108 25.53 15.11 -9.46
CA ASP A 108 26.93 15.49 -9.64
C ASP A 108 27.78 15.26 -8.39
N GLU A 109 27.22 15.33 -7.18
CA GLU A 109 27.91 15.04 -5.92
C GLU A 109 28.06 13.51 -5.71
N ALA A 110 27.13 12.71 -6.23
CA ALA A 110 27.09 11.26 -6.13
C ALA A 110 26.74 10.62 -7.49
N PRO A 111 27.64 10.74 -8.49
CA PRO A 111 27.35 10.29 -9.86
C PRO A 111 27.12 8.78 -9.98
N ASN A 112 27.64 7.99 -9.05
CA ASN A 112 27.44 6.53 -9.01
C ASN A 112 26.25 6.11 -8.10
N GLY A 113 25.44 7.08 -7.67
CA GLY A 113 24.35 6.87 -6.74
C GLY A 113 24.75 6.96 -5.27
N THR A 114 23.78 6.88 -4.38
CA THR A 114 23.94 7.07 -2.93
C THR A 114 23.51 5.81 -2.16
N PRO A 115 24.40 4.84 -1.93
CA PRO A 115 24.05 3.63 -1.18
C PRO A 115 23.57 3.89 0.25
N ILE A 116 24.24 4.80 0.95
CA ILE A 116 23.92 5.17 2.33
C ILE A 116 23.64 6.68 2.38
N MET A 117 22.48 7.05 2.89
CA MET A 117 22.08 8.45 3.03
C MET A 117 22.74 9.12 4.24
N HIS A 118 23.05 10.42 4.11
CA HIS A 118 23.43 11.28 5.24
C HIS A 118 24.68 10.84 6.03
N ILE A 119 25.71 10.30 5.35
CA ILE A 119 26.93 9.84 6.01
C ILE A 119 27.67 11.02 6.66
N GLU A 120 27.83 12.12 5.96
CA GLU A 120 28.62 13.28 6.44
C GLU A 120 27.75 14.45 6.87
N LYS A 121 26.68 14.71 6.15
CA LYS A 121 25.78 15.85 6.38
C LYS A 121 24.35 15.54 5.92
N TYR A 122 23.40 16.22 6.51
CA TYR A 122 22.04 16.27 5.97
C TYR A 122 21.96 17.32 4.86
N THR A 123 21.00 17.21 3.95
CA THR A 123 20.78 18.19 2.87
C THR A 123 20.64 19.63 3.38
N ARG A 124 20.11 19.80 4.58
CA ARG A 124 19.96 21.10 5.27
C ARG A 124 21.12 21.45 6.21
N GLY A 125 22.24 20.74 6.14
CA GLY A 125 23.38 20.89 7.04
C GLY A 125 23.30 19.98 8.25
N LYS A 126 23.07 20.49 9.45
CA LYS A 126 22.93 19.67 10.67
C LYS A 126 21.54 19.05 10.76
N GLY A 127 21.45 17.87 11.38
CA GLY A 127 20.17 17.25 11.72
C GLY A 127 19.35 18.17 12.64
N ASN A 128 18.05 18.26 12.37
CA ASN A 128 17.12 19.01 13.21
C ASN A 128 16.36 18.05 14.12
N PHE A 129 16.51 18.22 15.43
CA PHE A 129 15.72 17.47 16.41
C PHE A 129 14.36 18.14 16.57
N ALA A 130 13.31 17.47 16.20
CA ALA A 130 11.95 17.89 16.50
C ALA A 130 11.55 17.32 17.87
N LEU A 131 11.30 18.19 18.83
CA LEU A 131 10.75 17.78 20.12
C LEU A 131 9.27 17.48 19.93
N THR A 132 8.90 16.26 20.22
CA THR A 132 7.49 15.82 20.19
C THR A 132 7.13 15.25 21.56
N GLU A 133 5.96 15.64 22.05
CA GLU A 133 5.40 15.04 23.26
C GLU A 133 4.67 13.75 22.90
N TYR A 134 4.68 12.80 23.81
CA TYR A 134 3.85 11.60 23.65
C TYR A 134 2.38 11.97 23.83
N VAL A 135 1.62 11.79 22.77
CA VAL A 135 0.15 11.94 22.81
C VAL A 135 -0.45 10.54 22.90
N PRO A 136 -1.05 10.17 24.05
CA PRO A 136 -1.68 8.88 24.21
C PRO A 136 -2.90 8.78 23.27
N THR A 137 -3.17 7.57 22.77
CA THR A 137 -4.38 7.32 22.00
C THR A 137 -5.63 7.58 22.85
N GLU A 138 -6.67 8.12 22.23
CA GLU A 138 -8.01 8.22 22.83
C GLU A 138 -8.73 6.88 22.85
N GLU A 139 -8.31 5.94 22.01
CA GLU A 139 -8.83 4.58 21.94
C GLU A 139 -8.30 3.75 23.12
N LYS A 140 -9.11 3.64 24.17
CA LYS A 140 -8.79 2.88 25.39
C LYS A 140 -9.75 1.72 25.59
N VAL A 141 -9.24 0.63 26.15
CA VAL A 141 -10.08 -0.50 26.59
C VAL A 141 -11.08 -0.03 27.66
N THR A 142 -12.30 -0.53 27.56
CA THR A 142 -13.38 -0.28 28.50
C THR A 142 -14.14 -1.58 28.79
N LYS A 143 -15.05 -1.58 29.75
CA LYS A 143 -15.91 -2.76 30.01
C LYS A 143 -16.72 -3.15 28.77
N ARG A 144 -17.12 -2.18 27.94
CA ARG A 144 -17.88 -2.44 26.70
C ARG A 144 -16.99 -2.91 25.55
N PHE A 145 -15.75 -2.44 25.50
CA PHE A 145 -14.75 -2.78 24.48
C PHE A 145 -13.48 -3.27 25.18
N PRO A 146 -13.47 -4.53 25.65
CA PRO A 146 -12.41 -5.02 26.54
C PRO A 146 -11.16 -5.48 25.83
N MET A 147 -11.16 -5.56 24.50
CA MET A 147 -10.05 -6.07 23.69
C MET A 147 -9.40 -4.98 22.87
N LEU A 148 -8.11 -5.14 22.60
CA LEU A 148 -7.36 -4.32 21.66
C LEU A 148 -7.39 -4.99 20.28
N LEU A 149 -7.75 -4.23 19.25
CA LEU A 149 -7.57 -4.67 17.87
C LEU A 149 -6.24 -4.15 17.33
N THR A 150 -5.46 -5.03 16.75
CA THR A 150 -4.37 -4.66 15.86
C THR A 150 -4.63 -5.20 14.46
N THR A 151 -4.22 -4.46 13.44
CA THR A 151 -4.35 -4.87 12.05
C THR A 151 -3.00 -4.92 11.38
N GLY A 152 -2.86 -5.74 10.36
CA GLY A 152 -1.59 -5.87 9.65
C GLY A 152 -1.71 -6.58 8.31
N ARG A 153 -0.56 -6.99 7.80
CA ARG A 153 -0.41 -7.65 6.50
C ARG A 153 0.06 -9.08 6.67
N ILE A 154 -0.24 -9.90 5.66
CA ILE A 154 0.30 -11.26 5.49
C ILE A 154 1.12 -11.34 4.21
N LEU A 155 2.06 -12.27 4.14
CA LEU A 155 2.99 -12.38 3.01
C LEU A 155 2.32 -12.76 1.68
N SER A 156 1.19 -13.47 1.73
CA SER A 156 0.49 -13.93 0.53
C SER A 156 -0.30 -12.84 -0.19
N GLN A 157 -0.54 -11.70 0.47
CA GLN A 157 -1.37 -10.63 -0.08
C GLN A 157 -0.65 -9.28 -0.03
N TYR A 158 -0.89 -8.44 -1.05
CA TYR A 158 -0.36 -7.09 -1.12
C TYR A 158 -1.49 -6.05 -1.05
N ASN A 159 -1.45 -5.19 -0.04
CA ASN A 159 -2.48 -4.18 0.24
C ASN A 159 -3.88 -4.80 0.24
N VAL A 160 -4.82 -4.24 -0.55
CA VAL A 160 -6.20 -4.75 -0.68
C VAL A 160 -6.31 -5.97 -1.61
N GLY A 161 -5.19 -6.57 -1.98
CA GLY A 161 -5.16 -7.81 -2.76
C GLY A 161 -5.66 -7.67 -4.20
N ALA A 162 -5.72 -6.47 -4.78
CA ALA A 162 -6.26 -6.26 -6.12
C ALA A 162 -5.57 -7.13 -7.19
N GLN A 163 -4.26 -7.36 -7.05
CA GLN A 163 -3.51 -8.26 -7.92
C GLN A 163 -3.34 -9.65 -7.30
N THR A 164 -2.87 -9.73 -6.06
CA THR A 164 -2.46 -10.99 -5.43
C THR A 164 -3.62 -11.96 -5.22
N ARG A 165 -4.85 -11.49 -5.00
CA ARG A 165 -6.05 -12.33 -4.94
C ARG A 165 -6.43 -12.95 -6.30
N ARG A 166 -5.80 -12.52 -7.40
CA ARG A 166 -5.97 -13.07 -8.75
C ARG A 166 -4.86 -14.03 -9.18
N THR A 167 -3.98 -14.38 -8.25
CA THR A 167 -2.87 -15.32 -8.43
C THR A 167 -3.04 -16.52 -7.51
N GLU A 168 -2.21 -17.55 -7.67
CA GLU A 168 -2.18 -18.73 -6.80
C GLU A 168 -2.01 -18.40 -5.32
N ASN A 169 -1.42 -17.25 -4.99
CA ASN A 169 -1.28 -16.78 -3.60
C ASN A 169 -2.63 -16.68 -2.87
N HIS A 170 -3.73 -16.50 -3.62
CA HIS A 170 -5.07 -16.45 -3.03
C HIS A 170 -5.44 -17.76 -2.33
N SER A 171 -4.94 -18.89 -2.80
CA SER A 171 -5.22 -20.21 -2.22
C SER A 171 -4.70 -20.37 -0.78
N TRP A 172 -3.70 -19.57 -0.38
CA TRP A 172 -3.12 -19.64 0.97
C TRP A 172 -3.99 -18.97 2.04
N HIS A 173 -4.72 -17.91 1.65
CA HIS A 173 -5.61 -17.17 2.55
C HIS A 173 -6.81 -16.66 1.75
N LEU A 174 -7.93 -17.34 1.88
CA LEU A 174 -9.14 -17.06 1.10
C LEU A 174 -9.97 -15.90 1.65
N GLU A 175 -9.77 -15.56 2.92
CA GLU A 175 -10.49 -14.49 3.64
C GLU A 175 -9.59 -13.89 4.74
N ASP A 176 -9.93 -12.69 5.19
CA ASP A 176 -9.37 -12.14 6.41
C ASP A 176 -10.06 -12.81 7.61
N VAL A 177 -9.29 -13.24 8.59
CA VAL A 177 -9.78 -13.90 9.80
C VAL A 177 -9.54 -13.06 11.04
N LEU A 178 -10.28 -13.30 12.11
CA LEU A 178 -10.02 -12.75 13.43
C LEU A 178 -9.14 -13.73 14.21
N GLU A 179 -7.87 -13.41 14.40
CA GLU A 179 -7.02 -14.15 15.31
C GLU A 179 -7.36 -13.76 16.75
N ILE A 180 -7.64 -14.76 17.55
CA ILE A 180 -8.00 -14.62 18.98
C ILE A 180 -7.25 -15.63 19.82
N HIS A 181 -6.75 -15.20 20.98
CA HIS A 181 -6.04 -16.09 21.90
C HIS A 181 -6.97 -17.18 22.43
N PRO A 182 -6.51 -18.44 22.65
CA PRO A 182 -7.33 -19.53 23.16
C PRO A 182 -8.07 -19.20 24.46
N HIS A 183 -7.44 -18.54 25.39
CA HIS A 183 -8.06 -18.11 26.67
C HIS A 183 -9.25 -17.16 26.41
N ASP A 184 -9.06 -16.16 25.53
CA ASP A 184 -10.14 -15.21 25.22
C ASP A 184 -11.29 -15.85 24.42
N ALA A 185 -10.96 -16.84 23.61
CA ALA A 185 -11.94 -17.62 22.85
C ALA A 185 -12.79 -18.49 23.78
N GLU A 186 -12.15 -19.19 24.73
CA GLU A 186 -12.83 -20.00 25.75
C GLU A 186 -13.78 -19.17 26.60
N ASP A 187 -13.30 -18.01 27.11
CA ASP A 187 -14.12 -17.11 27.94
C ASP A 187 -15.37 -16.60 27.21
N ARG A 188 -15.36 -16.59 25.87
CA ARG A 188 -16.48 -16.11 25.03
C ARG A 188 -17.26 -17.21 24.34
N GLY A 189 -16.90 -18.46 24.57
CA GLY A 189 -17.51 -19.63 23.91
C GLY A 189 -17.30 -19.65 22.40
N ILE A 190 -16.16 -19.13 21.91
CA ILE A 190 -15.82 -19.06 20.51
C ILE A 190 -14.95 -20.26 20.14
N ASN A 191 -15.36 -21.04 19.14
CA ASN A 191 -14.57 -22.12 18.58
C ASN A 191 -13.81 -21.67 17.33
N ASN A 192 -12.75 -22.41 17.03
CA ASN A 192 -12.02 -22.15 15.78
C ASN A 192 -12.92 -22.35 14.56
N GLY A 193 -12.97 -21.36 13.66
CA GLY A 193 -13.83 -21.38 12.47
C GLY A 193 -15.22 -20.77 12.64
N ASP A 194 -15.62 -20.40 13.86
CA ASP A 194 -16.90 -19.75 14.12
C ASP A 194 -16.97 -18.38 13.42
N LYS A 195 -18.16 -18.01 12.98
CA LYS A 195 -18.43 -16.66 12.49
C LYS A 195 -18.71 -15.74 13.67
N VAL A 196 -17.84 -14.76 13.87
CA VAL A 196 -17.92 -13.82 14.99
C VAL A 196 -18.17 -12.39 14.50
N SER A 197 -18.80 -11.59 15.31
CA SER A 197 -18.88 -10.16 15.11
C SER A 197 -17.78 -9.42 15.84
N LEU A 198 -17.13 -8.47 15.18
CA LEU A 198 -16.14 -7.59 15.74
C LEU A 198 -16.67 -6.15 15.69
N ALA A 199 -16.89 -5.59 16.85
CA ALA A 199 -17.45 -4.25 16.98
C ALA A 199 -16.48 -3.28 17.67
N SER A 200 -16.43 -2.07 17.16
CA SER A 200 -15.74 -0.94 17.76
C SER A 200 -16.72 0.22 18.00
N ARG A 201 -16.20 1.38 18.40
CA ARG A 201 -16.99 2.62 18.48
C ARG A 201 -17.46 3.10 17.10
N SER A 202 -16.70 2.74 16.05
CA SER A 202 -16.94 3.21 14.68
C SER A 202 -17.88 2.31 13.89
N GLY A 203 -17.95 1.01 14.20
CA GLY A 203 -18.79 0.10 13.44
C GLY A 203 -18.70 -1.35 13.85
N LEU A 204 -19.24 -2.21 12.99
CA LEU A 204 -19.34 -3.65 13.17
C LEU A 204 -18.97 -4.36 11.86
N ILE A 205 -18.16 -5.40 11.96
CA ILE A 205 -17.85 -6.33 10.87
C ILE A 205 -18.01 -7.78 11.33
N TYR A 206 -18.01 -8.70 10.37
CA TYR A 206 -18.08 -10.14 10.63
C TYR A 206 -16.87 -10.84 10.04
N LEU A 207 -16.26 -11.72 10.84
CA LEU A 207 -15.05 -12.46 10.51
C LEU A 207 -15.19 -13.91 10.93
N ARG A 208 -14.36 -14.79 10.37
CA ARG A 208 -14.18 -16.14 10.89
C ARG A 208 -13.09 -16.13 11.96
N ALA A 209 -13.35 -16.74 13.09
CA ALA A 209 -12.37 -16.83 14.17
C ALA A 209 -11.26 -17.83 13.84
N LEU A 210 -10.02 -17.43 14.06
CA LEU A 210 -8.84 -18.27 14.10
C LEU A 210 -8.30 -18.28 15.51
N VAL A 211 -8.58 -19.34 16.25
CA VAL A 211 -8.07 -19.49 17.63
C VAL A 211 -6.60 -19.89 17.59
N THR A 212 -5.74 -19.01 18.09
CA THR A 212 -4.28 -19.18 17.97
C THR A 212 -3.53 -18.47 19.10
N PRO A 213 -2.43 -19.06 19.63
CA PRO A 213 -1.57 -18.41 20.62
C PRO A 213 -0.62 -17.34 20.01
N ARG A 214 -0.72 -17.03 18.73
CA ARG A 214 0.13 -16.00 18.08
C ARG A 214 -0.16 -14.59 18.58
N VAL A 215 -1.38 -14.33 19.04
CA VAL A 215 -1.77 -13.07 19.66
C VAL A 215 -1.73 -13.18 21.19
N GLN A 216 -1.52 -12.05 21.85
CA GLN A 216 -1.54 -12.02 23.33
C GLN A 216 -2.98 -12.06 23.85
N PRO A 217 -3.22 -12.55 25.09
CA PRO A 217 -4.52 -12.40 25.73
C PRO A 217 -5.00 -10.94 25.73
N SER A 218 -6.29 -10.73 25.51
CA SER A 218 -6.94 -9.43 25.37
C SER A 218 -6.55 -8.64 24.10
N VAL A 219 -5.83 -9.25 23.16
CA VAL A 219 -5.51 -8.68 21.85
C VAL A 219 -6.11 -9.55 20.76
N VAL A 220 -6.74 -8.92 19.77
CA VAL A 220 -7.19 -9.57 18.55
C VAL A 220 -6.50 -8.97 17.34
N TYR A 221 -6.30 -9.78 16.32
CA TYR A 221 -5.64 -9.35 15.08
C TYR A 221 -6.49 -9.72 13.89
N THR A 222 -6.53 -8.83 12.90
CA THR A 222 -7.09 -9.14 11.59
C THR A 222 -6.28 -8.48 10.47
N THR A 223 -6.52 -8.92 9.25
CA THR A 223 -5.94 -8.32 8.05
C THR A 223 -6.98 -7.46 7.33
N PHE A 224 -6.57 -6.79 6.26
CA PHE A 224 -7.41 -5.89 5.47
C PHE A 224 -7.25 -6.14 3.96
N HIS A 225 -6.91 -7.38 3.60
CA HIS A 225 -6.60 -7.71 2.20
C HIS A 225 -7.84 -8.05 1.37
N HIS A 226 -8.97 -8.31 2.03
CA HIS A 226 -10.24 -8.65 1.39
C HIS A 226 -11.23 -7.50 1.59
N PRO A 227 -11.72 -6.85 0.51
CA PRO A 227 -12.68 -5.73 0.62
C PRO A 227 -13.96 -6.09 1.36
N GLU A 228 -14.36 -7.35 1.26
CA GLU A 228 -15.58 -7.89 1.90
C GLU A 228 -15.52 -7.83 3.42
N THR A 229 -14.30 -7.85 3.99
CA THR A 229 -14.08 -7.73 5.43
C THR A 229 -14.44 -6.35 5.96
N GLY A 230 -14.12 -5.30 5.19
CA GLY A 230 -14.41 -3.93 5.57
C GLY A 230 -13.69 -3.46 6.84
N ALA A 231 -12.44 -3.88 7.05
CA ALA A 231 -11.68 -3.57 8.28
C ALA A 231 -11.67 -2.07 8.65
N ASN A 232 -11.71 -1.18 7.67
CA ASN A 232 -11.77 0.26 7.90
C ASN A 232 -13.10 0.75 8.50
N VAL A 233 -14.16 -0.06 8.47
CA VAL A 233 -15.44 0.29 9.09
C VAL A 233 -15.33 0.34 10.63
N ILE A 234 -14.42 -0.44 11.19
CA ILE A 234 -14.22 -0.53 12.65
C ILE A 234 -13.01 0.26 13.16
N THR A 235 -12.29 0.95 12.28
CA THR A 235 -11.17 1.84 12.64
C THR A 235 -11.61 3.29 12.65
N THR A 236 -10.87 4.16 13.35
CA THR A 236 -11.11 5.60 13.40
C THR A 236 -10.16 6.35 12.47
N ASP A 237 -10.47 7.60 12.19
CA ASP A 237 -9.64 8.52 11.40
C ASP A 237 -8.44 9.09 12.17
N THR A 238 -8.36 8.85 13.47
CA THR A 238 -7.22 9.22 14.32
C THR A 238 -5.98 8.39 14.07
N VAL A 239 -6.02 7.50 13.10
CA VAL A 239 -4.87 6.74 12.63
C VAL A 239 -3.91 7.66 11.88
N SER A 240 -3.01 8.28 12.59
CA SER A 240 -1.94 9.00 11.93
C SER A 240 -0.82 8.05 11.53
N TYR A 241 -0.69 7.92 10.26
CA TYR A 241 0.47 7.58 9.45
C TYR A 241 1.22 6.27 9.69
N PRO A 242 1.55 5.59 8.56
CA PRO A 242 1.88 4.20 8.53
C PRO A 242 3.23 3.91 9.18
N PRO A 243 3.48 2.69 9.56
CA PRO A 243 2.75 1.47 9.23
C PRO A 243 2.01 0.82 10.41
N LEU A 244 1.83 1.53 11.50
CA LEU A 244 1.17 0.99 12.68
C LEU A 244 -0.25 1.54 12.77
N THR A 245 -1.20 0.70 12.50
CA THR A 245 -2.60 0.98 12.85
C THR A 245 -2.68 1.17 14.36
N PRO A 246 -3.15 2.31 14.87
CA PRO A 246 -3.33 2.44 16.31
C PRO A 246 -4.28 1.36 16.82
N PRO A 247 -4.06 0.86 18.02
CA PRO A 247 -4.95 -0.12 18.61
C PRO A 247 -6.34 0.48 18.78
N THR A 248 -7.33 -0.18 18.22
CA THR A 248 -8.73 0.09 18.49
C THR A 248 -9.21 -0.82 19.62
N THR A 249 -10.37 -0.54 20.20
CA THR A 249 -10.92 -1.34 21.28
C THR A 249 -12.20 -2.01 20.81
N PRO A 250 -12.14 -3.12 20.08
CA PRO A 250 -13.32 -3.82 19.60
C PRO A 250 -13.95 -4.70 20.66
N THR A 251 -15.21 -5.04 20.44
CA THR A 251 -15.90 -6.11 21.14
C THR A 251 -16.17 -7.24 20.16
N THR A 252 -15.89 -8.47 20.53
CA THR A 252 -16.31 -9.64 19.77
C THR A 252 -17.60 -10.20 20.37
N SER A 253 -18.54 -10.59 19.53
CA SER A 253 -19.72 -11.33 19.93
C SER A 253 -19.92 -12.52 19.00
N HIS A 254 -20.32 -13.63 19.53
CA HIS A 254 -20.69 -14.82 18.79
C HIS A 254 -22.17 -14.73 18.43
N HIS A 255 -22.53 -14.91 17.17
CA HIS A 255 -23.90 -15.08 16.74
C HIS A 255 -24.17 -16.57 16.52
N MET A 256 -25.12 -17.12 17.24
CA MET A 256 -25.65 -18.44 17.01
C MET A 256 -26.55 -18.45 15.78
#